data_4cf818d4ec7f5703ca70ffbf7a1c12f0
#
_entry.id   4cf818d4ec7f5703ca70ffbf7a1c12f0
#
_cell.length_a   1.000
_cell.length_b   1.000
_cell.length_c   1.000
_cell.angle_alpha   90.00
_cell.angle_beta   90.00
_cell.angle_gamma   90.00
#
_symmetry.space_group_name_H-M   'P 1'
#
loop_
_entity.id
_entity.type
_entity.pdbx_description
1 polymer ?
#
loop_
_entity_poly.entity_id
_entity_poly.type
_entity_poly.pdbx_seq_one_letter_code
_entity_poly.pdbx_strand_id
1 'polypeptide(L)'
;MAAKAVELEAGGRVVRVSSPDKMYFPELGLTKLDVIRYYLAVGDGLLAALRERPTTMERWPGGVREGMRLVTRMGDGGDAFYQKRVPKGAPDWVQTATIRFPSGRTADEVCPTELATIAWMGNLGTLRFHPWPVRMADTELVDELRIDLDPQPGTDFADAARAALEFREVLADAGLEGMPKTSGGRGVHVFVPVQGCGFIEARHAVIALGRELARRLPDRVTTHWWKEERGERIFVDFNQMARDRTIAAAYSIRPVPQARVSAPLTWAELESASPDDFTVVTMQERYAEFGDVWAPLYEQGPGRIDTALAWFARDAEAGEGEMPYPPEYPKMPGEPPRVQPSKKVAEHWDADGNRVEG
;
A
#
# COMPACT_ATOMS: atom_id res chain seq x y z
N MET A 1 -39.64 4.16 0.42
CA MET A 1 -39.08 5.48 0.04
C MET A 1 -37.83 5.23 -0.77
N ALA A 2 -37.67 5.90 -1.93
CA ALA A 2 -36.42 5.81 -2.70
C ALA A 2 -35.27 6.33 -1.84
N ALA A 3 -34.14 5.59 -1.81
CA ALA A 3 -32.95 6.04 -1.07
C ALA A 3 -32.52 7.43 -1.60
N LYS A 4 -32.35 8.38 -0.68
CA LYS A 4 -31.85 9.72 -1.01
C LYS A 4 -30.53 9.58 -1.77
N ALA A 5 -30.38 10.30 -2.85
CA ALA A 5 -29.16 10.38 -3.62
C ALA A 5 -28.84 11.83 -3.92
N VAL A 6 -27.56 12.14 -4.08
CA VAL A 6 -27.07 13.44 -4.53
C VAL A 6 -26.16 13.23 -5.73
N GLU A 7 -26.06 14.25 -6.56
CA GLU A 7 -25.15 14.31 -7.69
C GLU A 7 -23.93 15.16 -7.31
N LEU A 8 -22.75 14.65 -7.58
CA LEU A 8 -21.47 15.36 -7.38
C LEU A 8 -20.76 15.51 -8.71
N GLU A 9 -20.32 16.73 -8.98
CA GLU A 9 -19.39 16.99 -10.07
C GLU A 9 -17.99 16.52 -9.66
N ALA A 10 -17.33 15.78 -10.54
CA ALA A 10 -16.00 15.22 -10.32
C ALA A 10 -15.21 15.21 -11.64
N GLY A 11 -14.42 16.25 -11.87
CA GLY A 11 -13.55 16.35 -13.04
C GLY A 11 -14.27 16.31 -14.38
N GLY A 12 -15.37 17.02 -14.51
CA GLY A 12 -16.16 17.11 -15.74
C GLY A 12 -17.23 16.01 -15.89
N ARG A 13 -17.38 15.13 -14.89
CA ARG A 13 -18.49 14.15 -14.85
C ARG A 13 -19.37 14.33 -13.63
N VAL A 14 -20.60 13.91 -13.76
CA VAL A 14 -21.55 13.84 -12.65
C VAL A 14 -21.61 12.41 -12.12
N VAL A 15 -21.29 12.25 -10.83
CA VAL A 15 -21.34 10.97 -10.13
C VAL A 15 -22.50 10.95 -9.14
N ARG A 16 -23.39 9.97 -9.29
CA ARG A 16 -24.53 9.79 -8.38
C ARG A 16 -24.07 9.07 -7.12
N VAL A 17 -24.22 9.74 -5.97
CA VAL A 17 -23.92 9.21 -4.63
C VAL A 17 -25.21 8.75 -3.95
N SER A 18 -25.30 7.46 -3.70
CA SER A 18 -26.43 6.86 -2.97
C SER A 18 -26.21 6.93 -1.46
N SER A 19 -27.30 7.12 -0.69
CA SER A 19 -27.26 7.21 0.77
C SER A 19 -26.20 8.17 1.30
N PRO A 20 -26.19 9.44 0.85
CA PRO A 20 -25.13 10.42 1.17
C PRO A 20 -25.01 10.67 2.68
N ASP A 21 -26.13 10.66 3.39
CA ASP A 21 -26.21 10.94 4.84
C ASP A 21 -25.85 9.71 5.70
N LYS A 22 -25.46 8.57 5.09
CA LYS A 22 -25.04 7.40 5.84
C LYS A 22 -23.81 7.71 6.68
N MET A 23 -23.90 7.49 7.99
CA MET A 23 -22.80 7.75 8.91
C MET A 23 -21.65 6.76 8.67
N TYR A 24 -20.47 7.31 8.30
CA TYR A 24 -19.26 6.54 8.04
C TYR A 24 -18.29 6.53 9.23
N PHE A 25 -18.13 7.67 9.92
CA PHE A 25 -17.32 7.78 11.14
C PHE A 25 -18.16 8.47 12.22
N PRO A 26 -18.95 7.71 12.99
CA PRO A 26 -19.91 8.27 13.95
C PRO A 26 -19.27 9.17 15.01
N GLU A 27 -18.06 8.82 15.47
CA GLU A 27 -17.34 9.60 16.50
C GLU A 27 -16.93 10.99 16.01
N LEU A 28 -16.76 11.15 14.68
CA LEU A 28 -16.40 12.42 14.04
C LEU A 28 -17.59 13.10 13.37
N GLY A 29 -18.77 12.45 13.37
CA GLY A 29 -19.95 12.95 12.67
C GLY A 29 -19.82 12.95 11.15
N LEU A 30 -18.86 12.22 10.58
CA LEU A 30 -18.62 12.21 9.12
C LEU A 30 -19.53 11.21 8.41
N THR A 31 -20.19 11.70 7.37
CA THR A 31 -21.06 10.91 6.51
C THR A 31 -20.30 10.30 5.33
N LYS A 32 -20.97 9.44 4.59
CA LYS A 32 -20.44 8.92 3.30
C LYS A 32 -20.14 10.04 2.31
N LEU A 33 -20.99 11.06 2.27
CA LEU A 33 -20.78 12.22 1.40
C LEU A 33 -19.52 12.99 1.80
N ASP A 34 -19.25 13.14 3.09
CA ASP A 34 -18.06 13.84 3.58
C ASP A 34 -16.78 13.07 3.21
N VAL A 35 -16.81 11.74 3.29
CA VAL A 35 -15.69 10.88 2.82
C VAL A 35 -15.42 11.09 1.32
N ILE A 36 -16.47 11.15 0.49
CA ILE A 36 -16.28 11.36 -0.96
C ILE A 36 -15.79 12.77 -1.25
N ARG A 37 -16.29 13.78 -0.53
CA ARG A 37 -15.81 15.16 -0.64
C ARG A 37 -14.34 15.29 -0.24
N TYR A 38 -13.92 14.56 0.81
CA TYR A 38 -12.51 14.48 1.17
C TYR A 38 -11.67 13.97 -0.01
N TYR A 39 -12.08 12.85 -0.65
CA TYR A 39 -11.35 12.33 -1.81
C TYR A 39 -11.29 13.30 -2.98
N LEU A 40 -12.33 14.10 -3.19
CA LEU A 40 -12.31 15.14 -4.22
C LEU A 40 -11.43 16.33 -3.81
N ALA A 41 -11.37 16.68 -2.52
CA ALA A 41 -10.54 17.77 -2.02
C ALA A 41 -9.03 17.48 -2.15
N VAL A 42 -8.63 16.21 -2.01
CA VAL A 42 -7.23 15.75 -2.21
C VAL A 42 -7.07 15.05 -3.57
N GLY A 43 -7.99 15.32 -4.49
CA GLY A 43 -8.23 14.48 -5.66
C GLY A 43 -7.05 14.37 -6.62
N ASP A 44 -6.36 15.47 -6.90
CA ASP A 44 -5.22 15.46 -7.83
C ASP A 44 -4.07 14.60 -7.30
N GLY A 45 -3.75 14.71 -6.01
CA GLY A 45 -2.71 13.89 -5.36
C GLY A 45 -3.11 12.41 -5.27
N LEU A 46 -4.36 12.13 -4.89
CA LEU A 46 -4.86 10.75 -4.86
C LEU A 46 -4.90 10.14 -6.26
N LEU A 47 -5.31 10.92 -7.27
CA LEU A 47 -5.31 10.46 -8.66
C LEU A 47 -3.88 10.22 -9.17
N ALA A 48 -2.92 11.08 -8.82
CA ALA A 48 -1.52 10.89 -9.18
C ALA A 48 -0.98 9.55 -8.63
N ALA A 49 -1.31 9.21 -7.37
CA ALA A 49 -0.92 7.96 -6.74
C ALA A 49 -1.60 6.71 -7.35
N LEU A 50 -2.78 6.87 -7.95
CA LEU A 50 -3.60 5.77 -8.49
C LEU A 50 -3.60 5.69 -10.01
N ARG A 51 -3.12 6.73 -10.71
CA ARG A 51 -3.29 6.87 -12.16
C ARG A 51 -2.86 5.62 -12.92
N GLU A 52 -3.84 5.05 -13.67
CA GLU A 52 -3.63 3.89 -14.53
C GLU A 52 -3.18 2.61 -13.78
N ARG A 53 -3.25 2.59 -12.45
CA ARG A 53 -2.88 1.42 -11.65
C ARG A 53 -4.09 0.54 -11.37
N PRO A 54 -4.05 -0.76 -11.69
CA PRO A 54 -5.06 -1.70 -11.21
C PRO A 54 -5.16 -1.59 -9.68
N THR A 55 -6.37 -1.37 -9.17
CA THR A 55 -6.57 -0.99 -7.77
C THR A 55 -7.61 -1.87 -7.10
N THR A 56 -7.19 -2.61 -6.10
CA THR A 56 -8.10 -3.32 -5.19
C THR A 56 -8.76 -2.33 -4.24
N MET A 57 -10.06 -2.38 -4.13
CA MET A 57 -10.85 -1.54 -3.21
C MET A 57 -11.00 -2.24 -1.85
N GLU A 58 -10.59 -1.61 -0.77
CA GLU A 58 -10.99 -2.04 0.58
C GLU A 58 -12.28 -1.29 0.96
N ARG A 59 -13.38 -2.02 0.91
CA ARG A 59 -14.72 -1.48 1.04
C ARG A 59 -15.28 -1.68 2.43
N TRP A 60 -15.84 -0.60 2.97
CA TRP A 60 -16.53 -0.52 4.26
C TRP A 60 -17.97 -0.02 4.07
N PRO A 61 -18.86 -0.82 3.47
CA PRO A 61 -20.20 -0.34 3.10
C PRO A 61 -21.03 0.14 4.30
N GLY A 62 -20.71 -0.37 5.49
CA GLY A 62 -21.34 -0.01 6.77
C GLY A 62 -20.79 1.27 7.41
N GLY A 63 -19.70 1.84 6.90
CA GLY A 63 -18.87 2.81 7.62
C GLY A 63 -17.97 2.11 8.64
N VAL A 64 -17.34 2.85 9.54
CA VAL A 64 -16.40 2.34 10.55
C VAL A 64 -16.99 2.50 11.94
N ARG A 65 -17.01 1.42 12.71
CA ARG A 65 -17.45 1.37 14.12
C ARG A 65 -16.56 0.42 14.88
N GLU A 66 -16.51 0.58 16.17
CA GLU A 66 -15.80 -0.35 17.05
C GLU A 66 -16.29 -1.80 16.86
N GLY A 67 -15.36 -2.75 16.87
CA GLY A 67 -15.67 -4.18 16.71
C GLY A 67 -15.92 -4.66 15.27
N MET A 68 -15.95 -3.76 14.27
CA MET A 68 -16.10 -4.16 12.86
C MET A 68 -14.88 -4.94 12.35
N ARG A 69 -15.13 -5.94 11.52
CA ARG A 69 -14.09 -6.83 10.99
C ARG A 69 -13.97 -6.72 9.47
N LEU A 70 -12.75 -6.63 9.01
CA LEU A 70 -12.39 -6.83 7.60
C LEU A 70 -12.36 -8.34 7.30
N VAL A 71 -13.12 -8.79 6.31
CA VAL A 71 -13.06 -10.19 5.85
C VAL A 71 -11.71 -10.44 5.20
N THR A 72 -10.96 -11.35 5.80
CA THR A 72 -9.80 -11.94 5.16
C THR A 72 -10.20 -13.26 4.53
N ARG A 73 -9.36 -13.82 3.66
CA ARG A 73 -9.62 -15.06 2.90
C ARG A 73 -10.00 -16.27 3.75
N MET A 74 -9.68 -16.24 5.04
CA MET A 74 -9.89 -17.33 5.99
C MET A 74 -11.11 -17.13 6.92
N GLY A 75 -11.89 -16.05 6.74
CA GLY A 75 -12.99 -15.71 7.66
C GLY A 75 -14.36 -15.70 6.99
N ASP A 76 -15.34 -16.33 7.63
CA ASP A 76 -16.75 -16.21 7.29
C ASP A 76 -17.33 -14.98 7.98
N GLY A 77 -17.97 -14.12 7.19
CA GLY A 77 -18.69 -12.95 7.65
C GLY A 77 -17.83 -11.79 8.14
N GLY A 78 -18.02 -10.63 7.57
CA GLY A 78 -17.37 -9.39 7.98
C GLY A 78 -18.10 -8.18 7.44
N ASP A 79 -17.79 -7.05 8.05
CA ASP A 79 -18.41 -5.76 7.75
C ASP A 79 -17.74 -5.05 6.57
N ALA A 80 -16.52 -5.46 6.26
CA ALA A 80 -15.68 -4.93 5.21
C ALA A 80 -14.97 -6.04 4.42
N PHE A 81 -14.57 -5.75 3.19
CA PHE A 81 -13.94 -6.73 2.31
C PHE A 81 -13.07 -6.09 1.23
N TYR A 82 -12.14 -6.88 0.70
CA TYR A 82 -11.35 -6.52 -0.48
C TYR A 82 -12.11 -6.88 -1.75
N GLN A 83 -12.38 -5.88 -2.59
CA GLN A 83 -12.93 -6.07 -3.90
C GLN A 83 -11.85 -5.87 -4.97
N LYS A 84 -11.40 -6.97 -5.55
CA LYS A 84 -10.40 -6.99 -6.63
C LYS A 84 -11.06 -6.79 -8.00
N ARG A 85 -12.10 -7.56 -8.29
CA ARG A 85 -12.80 -7.49 -9.56
C ARG A 85 -13.71 -6.26 -9.66
N VAL A 86 -13.68 -5.58 -10.81
CA VAL A 86 -14.64 -4.53 -11.13
C VAL A 86 -16.06 -5.01 -10.90
N PRO A 87 -16.92 -4.29 -10.16
CA PRO A 87 -18.30 -4.71 -9.89
C PRO A 87 -19.15 -4.68 -11.16
N LYS A 88 -20.14 -5.57 -11.23
CA LYS A 88 -21.15 -5.52 -12.29
C LYS A 88 -21.88 -4.17 -12.24
N GLY A 89 -22.13 -3.59 -13.42
CA GLY A 89 -22.78 -2.28 -13.55
C GLY A 89 -21.85 -1.09 -13.26
N ALA A 90 -20.52 -1.29 -13.32
CA ALA A 90 -19.59 -0.18 -13.39
C ALA A 90 -19.93 0.69 -14.62
N PRO A 91 -19.81 2.02 -14.53
CA PRO A 91 -19.98 2.91 -15.66
C PRO A 91 -19.00 2.59 -16.79
N ASP A 92 -19.41 2.77 -18.03
CA ASP A 92 -18.61 2.45 -19.22
C ASP A 92 -17.30 3.27 -19.34
N TRP A 93 -17.22 4.40 -18.65
CA TRP A 93 -16.02 5.23 -18.59
C TRP A 93 -14.98 4.76 -17.56
N VAL A 94 -15.32 3.81 -16.68
CA VAL A 94 -14.37 3.23 -15.73
C VAL A 94 -13.40 2.31 -16.47
N GLN A 95 -12.14 2.68 -16.46
CA GLN A 95 -11.07 1.89 -17.07
C GLN A 95 -10.69 0.71 -16.19
N THR A 96 -10.28 -0.39 -16.81
CA THR A 96 -9.84 -1.62 -16.11
C THR A 96 -8.61 -2.22 -16.78
N ALA A 97 -7.87 -3.03 -16.02
CA ALA A 97 -6.83 -3.90 -16.56
C ALA A 97 -6.93 -5.30 -15.96
N THR A 98 -6.59 -6.31 -16.74
CA THR A 98 -6.60 -7.70 -16.29
C THR A 98 -5.34 -8.00 -15.50
N ILE A 99 -5.50 -8.33 -14.22
CA ILE A 99 -4.43 -8.80 -13.34
C ILE A 99 -4.43 -10.32 -13.27
N ARG A 100 -3.24 -10.89 -13.38
CA ARG A 100 -2.99 -12.33 -13.16
C ARG A 100 -2.45 -12.55 -11.75
N PHE A 101 -3.14 -13.36 -10.97
CA PHE A 101 -2.72 -13.74 -9.61
C PHE A 101 -1.85 -15.01 -9.62
N PRO A 102 -1.02 -15.23 -8.56
CA PRO A 102 -0.22 -16.45 -8.42
C PRO A 102 -1.05 -17.73 -8.46
N SER A 103 -2.32 -17.68 -8.10
CA SER A 103 -3.27 -18.81 -8.21
C SER A 103 -3.66 -19.18 -9.64
N GLY A 104 -3.13 -18.48 -10.66
CA GLY A 104 -3.52 -18.63 -12.07
C GLY A 104 -4.86 -17.99 -12.44
N ARG A 105 -5.60 -17.46 -11.46
CA ARG A 105 -6.85 -16.72 -11.70
C ARG A 105 -6.55 -15.32 -12.23
N THR A 106 -7.52 -14.73 -12.92
CA THR A 106 -7.46 -13.35 -13.36
C THR A 106 -8.63 -12.54 -12.80
N ALA A 107 -8.45 -11.23 -12.70
CA ALA A 107 -9.53 -10.29 -12.45
C ALA A 107 -9.27 -9.00 -13.22
N ASP A 108 -10.35 -8.41 -13.75
CA ASP A 108 -10.30 -7.06 -14.26
C ASP A 108 -10.45 -6.11 -13.08
N GLU A 109 -9.39 -5.40 -12.73
CA GLU A 109 -9.35 -4.43 -11.64
C GLU A 109 -9.51 -3.01 -12.18
N VAL A 110 -10.15 -2.15 -11.37
CA VAL A 110 -10.36 -0.74 -11.73
C VAL A 110 -9.02 -0.01 -11.80
N CYS A 111 -8.83 0.76 -12.87
CA CYS A 111 -7.66 1.64 -13.06
C CYS A 111 -8.14 3.09 -13.06
N PRO A 112 -7.98 3.86 -11.97
CA PRO A 112 -8.38 5.26 -11.94
C PRO A 112 -7.59 6.10 -12.95
N THR A 113 -8.32 6.81 -13.81
CA THR A 113 -7.75 7.74 -14.82
C THR A 113 -8.31 9.14 -14.68
N GLU A 114 -9.37 9.31 -13.89
CA GLU A 114 -10.08 10.56 -13.67
C GLU A 114 -10.72 10.60 -12.27
N LEU A 115 -11.00 11.80 -11.76
CA LEU A 115 -11.57 12.00 -10.42
C LEU A 115 -12.95 11.36 -10.25
N ALA A 116 -13.73 11.26 -11.31
CA ALA A 116 -15.02 10.58 -11.28
C ALA A 116 -14.89 9.10 -10.89
N THR A 117 -13.82 8.42 -11.30
CA THR A 117 -13.55 7.03 -10.89
C THR A 117 -13.34 6.96 -9.39
N ILE A 118 -12.57 7.88 -8.81
CA ILE A 118 -12.32 7.96 -7.36
C ILE A 118 -13.63 8.22 -6.60
N ALA A 119 -14.43 9.18 -7.04
CA ALA A 119 -15.74 9.48 -6.44
C ALA A 119 -16.69 8.28 -6.51
N TRP A 120 -16.71 7.58 -7.62
CA TRP A 120 -17.50 6.36 -7.80
C TRP A 120 -17.03 5.22 -6.89
N MET A 121 -15.71 4.98 -6.79
CA MET A 121 -15.16 4.01 -5.84
C MET A 121 -15.52 4.37 -4.39
N GLY A 122 -15.46 5.66 -4.03
CA GLY A 122 -15.91 6.18 -2.73
C GLY A 122 -17.39 5.92 -2.50
N ASN A 123 -18.25 6.10 -3.53
CA ASN A 123 -19.68 5.76 -3.45
C ASN A 123 -19.91 4.26 -3.21
N LEU A 124 -19.02 3.38 -3.64
CA LEU A 124 -19.04 1.95 -3.32
C LEU A 124 -18.58 1.65 -1.89
N GLY A 125 -18.14 2.66 -1.14
CA GLY A 125 -17.66 2.53 0.24
C GLY A 125 -16.19 2.20 0.37
N THR A 126 -15.38 2.53 -0.61
CA THR A 126 -13.92 2.37 -0.54
C THR A 126 -13.34 3.37 0.45
N LEU A 127 -12.58 2.89 1.44
CA LEU A 127 -11.80 3.71 2.35
C LEU A 127 -10.29 3.62 2.05
N ARG A 128 -9.78 2.43 1.73
CA ARG A 128 -8.40 2.28 1.26
C ARG A 128 -8.36 1.82 -0.17
N PHE A 129 -7.54 2.50 -0.95
CA PHE A 129 -7.22 2.15 -2.33
C PHE A 129 -5.90 1.40 -2.31
N HIS A 130 -5.88 0.18 -2.83
CA HIS A 130 -4.70 -0.67 -2.85
C HIS A 130 -4.23 -0.88 -4.30
N PRO A 131 -3.49 0.09 -4.89
CA PRO A 131 -3.00 -0.04 -6.25
C PRO A 131 -1.87 -1.07 -6.34
N TRP A 132 -1.80 -1.73 -7.48
CA TRP A 132 -0.63 -2.51 -7.86
C TRP A 132 0.56 -1.60 -8.21
N PRO A 133 1.80 -2.08 -8.08
CA PRO A 133 3.00 -1.32 -8.46
C PRO A 133 3.25 -1.35 -9.98
N VAL A 134 2.21 -1.54 -10.77
CA VAL A 134 2.22 -1.64 -12.24
C VAL A 134 1.14 -0.73 -12.83
N ARG A 135 1.20 -0.49 -14.14
CA ARG A 135 0.16 0.28 -14.84
C ARG A 135 -0.63 -0.58 -15.81
N MET A 136 -1.81 -0.09 -16.21
CA MET A 136 -2.72 -0.81 -17.12
C MET A 136 -2.10 -1.12 -18.49
N ALA A 137 -1.13 -0.33 -18.92
CA ALA A 137 -0.43 -0.54 -20.19
C ALA A 137 0.41 -1.82 -20.20
N ASP A 138 1.00 -2.18 -19.05
CA ASP A 138 1.74 -3.43 -18.85
C ASP A 138 1.66 -3.86 -17.37
N THR A 139 0.85 -4.87 -17.09
CA THR A 139 0.61 -5.36 -15.70
C THR A 139 1.71 -6.31 -15.20
N GLU A 140 2.74 -6.56 -15.99
CA GLU A 140 3.92 -7.33 -15.59
C GLU A 140 5.13 -6.43 -15.28
N LEU A 141 5.07 -5.14 -15.64
CA LEU A 141 6.16 -4.17 -15.50
C LEU A 141 5.97 -3.30 -14.26
N VAL A 142 6.76 -3.55 -13.23
CA VAL A 142 6.79 -2.74 -11.99
C VAL A 142 7.50 -1.42 -12.28
N ASP A 143 6.85 -0.30 -11.97
CA ASP A 143 7.40 1.05 -12.14
C ASP A 143 7.59 1.82 -10.82
N GLU A 144 7.37 1.15 -9.68
CA GLU A 144 7.44 1.77 -8.37
C GLU A 144 7.82 0.75 -7.29
N LEU A 145 8.93 0.97 -6.60
CA LEU A 145 9.24 0.20 -5.40
C LEU A 145 8.47 0.76 -4.20
N ARG A 146 8.04 -0.14 -3.33
CA ARG A 146 7.27 0.17 -2.11
C ARG A 146 7.93 -0.50 -0.93
N ILE A 147 8.49 0.30 -0.07
CA ILE A 147 9.19 -0.14 1.12
C ILE A 147 8.27 0.10 2.31
N ASP A 148 8.04 -0.92 3.11
CA ASP A 148 7.24 -0.87 4.33
C ASP A 148 8.17 -1.04 5.54
N LEU A 149 8.27 0.00 6.35
CA LEU A 149 9.02 0.03 7.61
C LEU A 149 8.03 -0.19 8.75
N ASP A 150 7.91 -1.46 9.19
CA ASP A 150 6.89 -1.91 10.13
C ASP A 150 7.44 -2.06 11.56
N PRO A 151 6.99 -1.22 12.51
CA PRO A 151 7.38 -1.33 13.91
C PRO A 151 6.93 -2.66 14.54
N GLN A 152 7.91 -3.43 15.05
CA GLN A 152 7.63 -4.63 15.82
C GLN A 152 7.23 -4.26 17.27
N PRO A 153 6.71 -5.19 18.09
CA PRO A 153 6.40 -4.91 19.49
C PRO A 153 7.59 -4.29 20.21
N GLY A 154 7.37 -3.21 20.95
CA GLY A 154 8.41 -2.44 21.63
C GLY A 154 8.92 -1.22 20.82
N THR A 155 8.54 -1.09 19.55
CA THR A 155 8.86 0.08 18.72
C THR A 155 7.60 0.80 18.23
N ASP A 156 7.76 2.06 17.80
CA ASP A 156 6.66 2.93 17.40
C ASP A 156 6.92 3.66 16.07
N PHE A 157 6.05 4.62 15.75
CA PHE A 157 6.17 5.44 14.55
C PHE A 157 7.46 6.28 14.53
N ALA A 158 7.88 6.81 15.69
CA ALA A 158 9.09 7.64 15.74
C ALA A 158 10.35 6.80 15.44
N ASP A 159 10.35 5.51 15.84
CA ASP A 159 11.42 4.57 15.46
C ASP A 159 11.42 4.31 13.94
N ALA A 160 10.24 4.10 13.36
CA ALA A 160 10.10 3.92 11.91
C ALA A 160 10.51 5.18 11.13
N ALA A 161 10.16 6.36 11.63
CA ALA A 161 10.57 7.63 11.03
C ALA A 161 12.09 7.80 11.02
N ARG A 162 12.76 7.50 12.15
CA ARG A 162 14.24 7.53 12.22
C ARG A 162 14.88 6.53 11.25
N ALA A 163 14.33 5.33 11.15
CA ALA A 163 14.81 4.33 10.19
C ALA A 163 14.59 4.80 8.73
N ALA A 164 13.46 5.46 8.44
CA ALA A 164 13.17 6.00 7.12
C ALA A 164 14.12 7.14 6.72
N LEU A 165 14.53 8.00 7.66
CA LEU A 165 15.51 9.06 7.40
C LEU A 165 16.88 8.48 6.99
N GLU A 166 17.33 7.42 7.68
CA GLU A 166 18.55 6.70 7.25
C GLU A 166 18.33 5.97 5.92
N PHE A 167 17.11 5.47 5.68
CA PHE A 167 16.78 4.81 4.42
C PHE A 167 16.87 5.77 3.22
N ARG A 168 16.62 7.06 3.41
CA ARG A 168 16.84 8.09 2.40
C ARG A 168 18.30 8.10 1.92
N GLU A 169 19.25 7.98 2.86
CA GLU A 169 20.68 7.94 2.52
C GLU A 169 21.05 6.63 1.81
N VAL A 170 20.43 5.50 2.19
CA VAL A 170 20.57 4.23 1.47
C VAL A 170 20.07 4.33 0.03
N LEU A 171 18.95 5.01 -0.19
CA LEU A 171 18.42 5.26 -1.54
C LEU A 171 19.39 6.14 -2.35
N ALA A 172 19.90 7.22 -1.76
CA ALA A 172 20.84 8.11 -2.42
C ALA A 172 22.11 7.37 -2.86
N ASP A 173 22.67 6.49 -2.01
CA ASP A 173 23.83 5.67 -2.35
C ASP A 173 23.53 4.63 -3.46
N ALA A 174 22.27 4.22 -3.59
CA ALA A 174 21.80 3.36 -4.68
C ALA A 174 21.47 4.15 -5.96
N GLY A 175 21.58 5.49 -5.96
CA GLY A 175 21.18 6.36 -7.07
C GLY A 175 19.67 6.42 -7.27
N LEU A 176 18.92 6.26 -6.19
CA LEU A 176 17.47 6.28 -6.16
C LEU A 176 16.95 7.46 -5.34
N GLU A 177 15.78 7.96 -5.69
CA GLU A 177 15.05 8.95 -4.92
C GLU A 177 13.64 8.46 -4.62
N GLY A 178 13.17 8.72 -3.42
CA GLY A 178 11.84 8.33 -2.98
C GLY A 178 11.24 9.34 -2.00
N MET A 179 9.97 9.15 -1.69
CA MET A 179 9.24 10.01 -0.75
C MET A 179 8.51 9.16 0.30
N PRO A 180 8.51 9.64 1.56
CA PRO A 180 7.87 8.93 2.66
C PRO A 180 6.39 9.28 2.78
N LYS A 181 5.62 8.37 3.37
CA LYS A 181 4.27 8.63 3.88
C LYS A 181 4.00 7.88 5.17
N THR A 182 3.04 8.34 5.95
CA THR A 182 2.51 7.54 7.05
C THR A 182 1.75 6.33 6.49
N SER A 183 1.77 5.20 7.20
CA SER A 183 0.88 4.08 6.88
C SER A 183 -0.58 4.36 7.30
N GLY A 184 -0.84 5.48 7.99
CA GLY A 184 -2.08 5.73 8.74
C GLY A 184 -2.18 4.87 10.03
N GLY A 185 -1.17 4.06 10.30
CA GLY A 185 -0.96 3.26 11.51
C GLY A 185 0.34 3.64 12.20
N ARG A 186 1.17 2.65 12.54
CA ARG A 186 2.45 2.86 13.25
C ARG A 186 3.67 2.88 12.33
N GLY A 187 3.54 2.47 11.08
CA GLY A 187 4.65 2.33 10.15
C GLY A 187 4.82 3.53 9.21
N VAL A 188 5.95 3.55 8.55
CA VAL A 188 6.30 4.48 7.47
C VAL A 188 6.47 3.69 6.18
N HIS A 189 5.90 4.18 5.10
CA HIS A 189 6.14 3.64 3.76
C HIS A 189 6.99 4.62 2.96
N VAL A 190 7.91 4.09 2.15
CA VAL A 190 8.69 4.89 1.19
C VAL A 190 8.40 4.38 -0.21
N PHE A 191 8.07 5.30 -1.10
CA PHE A 191 7.74 5.02 -2.50
C PHE A 191 8.85 5.56 -3.39
N VAL A 192 9.31 4.75 -4.33
CA VAL A 192 10.45 5.04 -5.20
C VAL A 192 10.09 4.74 -6.65
N PRO A 193 9.92 5.76 -7.51
CA PRO A 193 9.72 5.54 -8.95
C PRO A 193 10.96 4.90 -9.56
N VAL A 194 10.76 3.84 -10.36
CA VAL A 194 11.86 3.13 -11.02
C VAL A 194 11.53 2.86 -12.49
N GLN A 195 12.57 2.69 -13.29
CA GLN A 195 12.40 2.16 -14.63
C GLN A 195 11.76 0.78 -14.56
N GLY A 196 10.88 0.48 -15.49
CA GLY A 196 10.13 -0.77 -15.47
C GLY A 196 11.01 -2.01 -15.34
N CYS A 197 10.66 -2.88 -14.39
CA CYS A 197 11.36 -4.14 -14.11
C CYS A 197 10.36 -5.25 -13.72
N GLY A 198 10.82 -6.49 -13.68
CA GLY A 198 9.98 -7.61 -13.23
C GLY A 198 9.75 -7.60 -11.71
N PHE A 199 8.67 -8.27 -11.26
CA PHE A 199 8.35 -8.38 -9.82
C PHE A 199 9.48 -9.00 -8.99
N ILE A 200 10.19 -9.98 -9.53
CA ILE A 200 11.31 -10.63 -8.84
C ILE A 200 12.47 -9.66 -8.67
N GLU A 201 12.83 -8.94 -9.75
CA GLU A 201 13.89 -7.92 -9.70
C GLU A 201 13.55 -6.78 -8.75
N ALA A 202 12.31 -6.27 -8.79
CA ALA A 202 11.85 -5.23 -7.86
C ALA A 202 11.96 -5.69 -6.40
N ARG A 203 11.59 -6.95 -6.13
CA ARG A 203 11.69 -7.53 -4.78
C ARG A 203 13.14 -7.73 -4.36
N HIS A 204 14.03 -8.20 -5.25
CA HIS A 204 15.48 -8.31 -4.98
C HIS A 204 16.08 -6.96 -4.62
N ALA A 205 15.71 -5.90 -5.35
CA ALA A 205 16.15 -4.54 -5.03
C ALA A 205 15.71 -4.12 -3.62
N VAL A 206 14.45 -4.35 -3.25
CA VAL A 206 13.95 -4.00 -1.90
C VAL A 206 14.62 -4.84 -0.80
N ILE A 207 14.90 -6.13 -1.04
CA ILE A 207 15.66 -6.97 -0.11
C ILE A 207 17.05 -6.38 0.13
N ALA A 208 17.77 -6.03 -0.93
CA ALA A 208 19.13 -5.49 -0.83
C ALA A 208 19.16 -4.12 -0.13
N LEU A 209 18.24 -3.22 -0.48
CA LEU A 209 18.08 -1.92 0.18
C LEU A 209 17.76 -2.08 1.66
N GLY A 210 16.87 -3.02 2.01
CA GLY A 210 16.53 -3.32 3.40
C GLY A 210 17.69 -3.91 4.19
N ARG A 211 18.49 -4.77 3.57
CA ARG A 211 19.71 -5.31 4.20
C ARG A 211 20.77 -4.24 4.43
N GLU A 212 20.92 -3.31 3.46
CA GLU A 212 21.84 -2.20 3.63
C GLU A 212 21.42 -1.31 4.79
N LEU A 213 20.13 -0.99 4.92
CA LEU A 213 19.61 -0.27 6.07
C LEU A 213 19.84 -1.02 7.38
N ALA A 214 19.61 -2.34 7.41
CA ALA A 214 19.86 -3.16 8.61
C ALA A 214 21.36 -3.21 8.98
N ARG A 215 22.28 -3.17 8.01
CA ARG A 215 23.73 -3.05 8.26
C ARG A 215 24.12 -1.72 8.90
N ARG A 216 23.46 -0.63 8.51
CA ARG A 216 23.68 0.71 9.09
C ARG A 216 23.06 0.86 10.47
N LEU A 217 21.93 0.22 10.71
CA LEU A 217 21.16 0.30 11.95
C LEU A 217 20.90 -1.10 12.56
N PRO A 218 21.94 -1.90 12.89
CA PRO A 218 21.77 -3.32 13.25
C PRO A 218 20.91 -3.53 14.50
N ASP A 219 20.93 -2.59 15.45
CA ASP A 219 20.16 -2.67 16.68
C ASP A 219 18.72 -2.15 16.55
N ARG A 220 18.39 -1.49 15.43
CA ARG A 220 17.11 -0.81 15.23
C ARG A 220 16.29 -1.35 14.07
N VAL A 221 16.93 -1.96 13.08
CA VAL A 221 16.29 -2.43 11.84
C VAL A 221 16.60 -3.89 11.60
N THR A 222 15.69 -4.61 11.01
CA THR A 222 15.86 -6.02 10.66
C THR A 222 15.15 -6.38 9.36
N THR A 223 15.73 -7.31 8.63
CA THR A 223 15.10 -8.02 7.50
C THR A 223 14.81 -9.47 7.84
N HIS A 224 14.96 -9.90 9.10
CA HIS A 224 14.80 -11.30 9.48
C HIS A 224 13.39 -11.78 9.16
N TRP A 225 13.31 -12.90 8.44
CA TRP A 225 12.03 -13.48 8.04
C TRP A 225 11.21 -13.94 9.26
N TRP A 226 11.86 -14.61 10.21
CA TRP A 226 11.20 -15.18 11.38
C TRP A 226 10.79 -14.09 12.36
N LYS A 227 9.52 -14.06 12.74
CA LYS A 227 8.98 -13.09 13.70
C LYS A 227 9.72 -13.14 15.04
N GLU A 228 10.12 -14.33 15.46
CA GLU A 228 10.82 -14.57 16.72
C GLU A 228 12.25 -13.99 16.72
N GLU A 229 12.80 -13.65 15.57
CA GLU A 229 14.15 -13.08 15.41
C GLU A 229 14.13 -11.56 15.20
N ARG A 230 12.93 -10.97 15.03
CA ARG A 230 12.82 -9.54 14.74
C ARG A 230 13.13 -8.65 15.94
N GLY A 231 12.82 -9.11 17.17
CA GLY A 231 13.02 -8.33 18.38
C GLY A 231 12.26 -6.99 18.35
N GLU A 232 12.68 -6.05 19.17
CA GLU A 232 12.16 -4.68 19.23
C GLU A 232 12.82 -3.80 18.17
N ARG A 233 12.61 -4.12 16.88
CA ARG A 233 13.23 -3.46 15.75
C ARG A 233 12.18 -3.10 14.69
N ILE A 234 12.55 -2.24 13.78
CA ILE A 234 11.76 -1.94 12.58
C ILE A 234 12.01 -3.06 11.55
N PHE A 235 10.96 -3.74 11.15
CA PHE A 235 11.03 -4.76 10.11
C PHE A 235 10.84 -4.11 8.73
N VAL A 236 11.80 -4.33 7.84
CA VAL A 236 11.64 -3.95 6.43
C VAL A 236 10.86 -5.07 5.75
N ASP A 237 9.57 -4.85 5.48
CA ASP A 237 8.72 -5.84 4.82
C ASP A 237 8.93 -5.82 3.30
N PHE A 238 9.95 -6.54 2.87
CA PHE A 238 10.29 -6.71 1.45
C PHE A 238 9.22 -7.48 0.65
N ASN A 239 8.31 -8.17 1.33
CA ASN A 239 7.23 -8.90 0.67
C ASN A 239 6.11 -8.00 0.17
N GLN A 240 6.12 -6.70 0.48
CA GLN A 240 5.22 -5.74 -0.17
C GLN A 240 5.48 -5.62 -1.68
N MET A 241 6.64 -6.08 -2.17
CA MET A 241 6.94 -6.18 -3.60
C MET A 241 6.61 -7.55 -4.20
N ALA A 242 6.06 -8.50 -3.44
CA ALA A 242 5.55 -9.73 -4.01
C ALA A 242 4.32 -9.44 -4.90
N ARG A 243 4.18 -10.19 -6.01
CA ARG A 243 3.12 -10.00 -7.01
C ARG A 243 1.70 -9.90 -6.43
N ASP A 244 1.41 -10.59 -5.37
CA ASP A 244 0.09 -10.66 -4.74
C ASP A 244 -0.09 -9.70 -3.56
N ARG A 245 0.85 -8.79 -3.35
CA ARG A 245 0.82 -7.80 -2.29
C ARG A 245 0.58 -6.41 -2.83
N THR A 246 -0.20 -5.65 -2.08
CA THR A 246 -0.48 -4.24 -2.37
C THR A 246 -0.48 -3.44 -1.08
N ILE A 247 -0.10 -2.19 -1.18
CA ILE A 247 -0.04 -1.23 -0.07
C ILE A 247 -1.10 -0.14 -0.31
N ALA A 248 -1.69 0.40 0.75
CA ALA A 248 -2.63 1.50 0.63
C ALA A 248 -1.96 2.73 0.01
N ALA A 249 -2.60 3.33 -0.99
CA ALA A 249 -2.15 4.55 -1.63
C ALA A 249 -2.07 5.73 -0.66
N ALA A 250 -1.28 6.74 -1.02
CA ALA A 250 -1.36 8.06 -0.40
C ALA A 250 -2.81 8.56 -0.38
N TYR A 251 -3.15 9.33 0.63
CA TYR A 251 -4.49 9.89 0.87
C TYR A 251 -5.61 8.86 1.19
N SER A 252 -5.34 7.56 1.22
CA SER A 252 -6.31 6.55 1.67
C SER A 252 -6.67 6.74 3.13
N ILE A 253 -7.95 6.59 3.46
CA ILE A 253 -8.45 6.69 4.84
C ILE A 253 -8.28 5.34 5.55
N ARG A 254 -7.62 5.33 6.70
CA ARG A 254 -7.57 4.12 7.53
C ARG A 254 -8.91 3.90 8.24
N PRO A 255 -9.45 2.68 8.24
CA PRO A 255 -10.72 2.39 8.87
C PRO A 255 -10.57 2.25 10.39
N VAL A 256 -10.24 3.35 11.04
CA VAL A 256 -10.18 3.53 12.50
C VAL A 256 -11.07 4.69 12.89
N PRO A 257 -11.62 4.74 14.13
CA PRO A 257 -12.56 5.79 14.55
C PRO A 257 -12.07 7.21 14.28
N GLN A 258 -10.76 7.46 14.40
CA GLN A 258 -10.12 8.76 14.17
C GLN A 258 -10.02 9.15 12.68
N ALA A 259 -10.43 8.27 11.75
CA ALA A 259 -10.31 8.48 10.30
C ALA A 259 -8.93 8.99 9.87
N ARG A 260 -7.86 8.38 10.40
CA ARG A 260 -6.48 8.72 10.02
C ARG A 260 -6.27 8.49 8.54
N VAL A 261 -5.34 9.24 7.96
CA VAL A 261 -4.98 9.20 6.55
C VAL A 261 -3.57 8.64 6.36
N SER A 262 -3.38 7.91 5.30
CA SER A 262 -2.05 7.53 4.80
C SER A 262 -1.43 8.76 4.12
N ALA A 263 -0.85 9.65 4.92
CA ALA A 263 -0.46 10.99 4.53
C ALA A 263 0.91 11.02 3.84
N PRO A 264 1.03 11.50 2.60
CA PRO A 264 2.32 11.80 1.99
C PRO A 264 3.01 12.92 2.75
N LEU A 265 4.33 12.78 2.91
CA LEU A 265 5.18 13.70 3.66
C LEU A 265 6.40 14.08 2.84
N THR A 266 6.95 15.24 3.13
CA THR A 266 8.35 15.55 2.80
C THR A 266 9.26 14.88 3.82
N TRP A 267 10.54 14.72 3.47
CA TRP A 267 11.53 14.18 4.42
C TRP A 267 11.70 15.05 5.66
N ALA A 268 11.58 16.39 5.51
CA ALA A 268 11.66 17.32 6.63
C ALA A 268 10.47 17.18 7.60
N GLU A 269 9.26 17.00 7.07
CA GLU A 269 8.08 16.78 7.90
C GLU A 269 8.15 15.48 8.70
N LEU A 270 8.75 14.44 8.12
CA LEU A 270 8.84 13.11 8.76
C LEU A 270 9.58 13.15 10.10
N GLU A 271 10.53 14.07 10.29
CA GLU A 271 11.31 14.21 11.53
C GLU A 271 10.45 14.48 12.77
N SER A 272 9.32 15.18 12.60
CA SER A 272 8.45 15.59 13.69
C SER A 272 6.99 15.12 13.56
N ALA A 273 6.65 14.41 12.48
CA ALA A 273 5.30 13.98 12.22
C ALA A 273 4.80 12.96 13.24
N SER A 274 3.50 13.01 13.50
CA SER A 274 2.75 11.97 14.19
C SER A 274 1.63 11.44 13.26
N PRO A 275 1.32 10.15 13.25
CA PRO A 275 0.16 9.64 12.49
C PRO A 275 -1.16 10.28 12.90
N ASP A 276 -1.26 10.80 14.12
CA ASP A 276 -2.45 11.46 14.64
C ASP A 276 -2.67 12.86 14.07
N ASP A 277 -1.64 13.47 13.50
CA ASP A 277 -1.74 14.79 12.86
C ASP A 277 -2.55 14.73 11.55
N PHE A 278 -2.68 13.53 10.95
CA PHE A 278 -3.24 13.36 9.62
C PHE A 278 -4.57 12.57 9.67
N THR A 279 -5.65 13.32 9.76
CA THR A 279 -7.02 12.82 9.69
C THR A 279 -7.73 13.31 8.43
N VAL A 280 -8.91 12.79 8.14
CA VAL A 280 -9.75 13.29 7.04
C VAL A 280 -9.97 14.82 7.11
N VAL A 281 -10.05 15.38 8.31
CA VAL A 281 -10.27 16.82 8.52
C VAL A 281 -8.98 17.61 8.27
N THR A 282 -7.93 17.31 9.02
CA THR A 282 -6.66 18.05 8.96
C THR A 282 -5.96 17.91 7.62
N MET A 283 -6.13 16.78 6.94
CA MET A 283 -5.53 16.55 5.63
C MET A 283 -6.16 17.39 4.52
N GLN A 284 -7.44 17.73 4.60
CA GLN A 284 -8.07 18.66 3.66
C GLN A 284 -7.48 20.07 3.78
N GLU A 285 -7.33 20.55 5.02
CA GLU A 285 -6.73 21.87 5.31
C GLU A 285 -5.29 21.90 4.81
N ARG A 286 -4.50 20.88 5.14
CA ARG A 286 -3.12 20.76 4.69
C ARG A 286 -3.00 20.71 3.16
N TYR A 287 -3.87 19.96 2.48
CA TYR A 287 -3.84 19.89 1.03
C TYR A 287 -4.24 21.22 0.37
N ALA A 288 -5.20 21.94 0.95
CA ALA A 288 -5.58 23.26 0.47
C ALA A 288 -4.45 24.30 0.63
N GLU A 289 -3.59 24.15 1.65
CA GLU A 289 -2.46 25.05 1.91
C GLU A 289 -1.22 24.71 1.06
N PHE A 290 -0.85 23.43 0.98
CA PHE A 290 0.43 23.00 0.41
C PHE A 290 0.29 22.23 -0.93
N GLY A 291 -0.91 21.83 -1.31
CA GLY A 291 -1.13 20.94 -2.45
C GLY A 291 -0.62 19.51 -2.21
N ASP A 292 -0.30 18.81 -3.29
CA ASP A 292 0.31 17.48 -3.22
C ASP A 292 1.82 17.58 -2.99
N VAL A 293 2.26 17.32 -1.77
CA VAL A 293 3.69 17.33 -1.43
C VAL A 293 4.48 16.21 -2.12
N TRP A 294 3.78 15.23 -2.74
CA TRP A 294 4.40 14.20 -3.55
C TRP A 294 4.46 14.54 -5.05
N ALA A 295 3.97 15.71 -5.48
CA ALA A 295 4.08 16.12 -6.88
C ALA A 295 5.52 15.96 -7.43
N PRO A 296 6.59 16.35 -6.71
CA PRO A 296 7.96 16.15 -7.17
C PRO A 296 8.32 14.67 -7.43
N LEU A 297 7.73 13.72 -6.67
CA LEU A 297 7.96 12.28 -6.87
C LEU A 297 7.53 11.82 -8.27
N TYR A 298 6.45 12.38 -8.80
CA TYR A 298 5.90 12.00 -10.10
C TYR A 298 6.47 12.82 -11.27
N GLU A 299 7.11 13.95 -10.96
CA GLU A 299 7.77 14.82 -11.95
C GLU A 299 9.20 14.40 -12.22
N GLN A 300 9.87 13.80 -11.24
CA GLN A 300 11.21 13.26 -11.40
C GLN A 300 11.22 12.03 -12.32
N GLY A 301 12.29 11.85 -13.07
CA GLY A 301 12.47 10.65 -13.87
C GLY A 301 12.64 9.40 -12.99
N PRO A 302 12.22 8.21 -13.48
CA PRO A 302 12.37 6.97 -12.73
C PRO A 302 13.84 6.59 -12.55
N GLY A 303 14.22 6.18 -11.34
CA GLY A 303 15.55 5.68 -11.00
C GLY A 303 15.84 4.29 -11.58
N ARG A 304 17.12 3.91 -11.64
CA ARG A 304 17.56 2.57 -12.06
C ARG A 304 17.91 1.73 -10.84
N ILE A 305 17.47 0.47 -10.82
CA ILE A 305 17.70 -0.44 -9.69
C ILE A 305 19.00 -1.25 -9.79
N ASP A 306 19.85 -0.95 -10.77
CA ASP A 306 21.08 -1.73 -11.04
C ASP A 306 22.01 -1.85 -9.83
N THR A 307 22.21 -0.74 -9.09
CA THR A 307 23.04 -0.76 -7.86
C THR A 307 22.44 -1.66 -6.79
N ALA A 308 21.13 -1.58 -6.57
CA ALA A 308 20.45 -2.45 -5.60
C ALA A 308 20.53 -3.93 -6.02
N LEU A 309 20.40 -4.23 -7.32
CA LEU A 309 20.57 -5.60 -7.84
C LEU A 309 22.03 -6.09 -7.69
N ALA A 310 23.02 -5.21 -7.89
CA ALA A 310 24.42 -5.56 -7.63
C ALA A 310 24.65 -5.86 -6.14
N TRP A 311 24.03 -5.10 -5.24
CA TRP A 311 24.06 -5.40 -3.80
C TRP A 311 23.40 -6.74 -3.47
N PHE A 312 22.27 -7.05 -4.10
CA PHE A 312 21.63 -8.36 -3.93
C PHE A 312 22.52 -9.51 -4.38
N ALA A 313 23.19 -9.37 -5.55
CA ALA A 313 24.13 -10.36 -6.07
C ALA A 313 25.30 -10.57 -5.11
N ARG A 314 25.91 -9.48 -4.62
CA ARG A 314 26.96 -9.52 -3.58
C ARG A 314 26.52 -10.28 -2.33
N ASP A 315 25.32 -9.98 -1.84
CA ASP A 315 24.75 -10.62 -0.65
C ASP A 315 24.49 -12.12 -0.89
N ALA A 316 24.02 -12.48 -2.11
CA ALA A 316 23.82 -13.87 -2.50
C ALA A 316 25.15 -14.66 -2.56
N GLU A 317 26.24 -14.07 -3.06
CA GLU A 317 27.58 -14.66 -3.02
C GLU A 317 28.10 -14.86 -1.59
N ALA A 318 27.70 -14.01 -0.66
CA ALA A 318 27.98 -14.14 0.77
C ALA A 318 27.05 -15.13 1.50
N GLY A 319 26.13 -15.80 0.81
CA GLY A 319 25.20 -16.76 1.38
C GLY A 319 23.88 -16.14 1.87
N GLU A 320 23.67 -14.83 1.67
CA GLU A 320 22.45 -14.10 2.00
C GLU A 320 21.59 -13.88 0.73
N GLY A 321 21.22 -14.96 0.05
CA GLY A 321 20.46 -14.86 -1.20
C GLY A 321 18.98 -14.54 -1.01
N GLU A 322 18.19 -15.38 -1.60
CA GLU A 322 16.72 -15.22 -1.67
C GLU A 322 16.05 -15.35 -0.31
N MET A 323 14.88 -14.71 -0.17
CA MET A 323 14.08 -14.70 1.05
C MET A 323 12.70 -15.32 0.79
N PRO A 324 12.08 -16.03 1.77
CA PRO A 324 10.77 -16.66 1.57
C PRO A 324 9.65 -15.67 1.27
N TYR A 325 8.65 -16.13 0.50
CA TYR A 325 7.36 -15.47 0.34
C TYR A 325 6.37 -15.92 1.42
N PRO A 326 5.32 -15.11 1.71
CA PRO A 326 4.21 -15.56 2.52
C PRO A 326 3.48 -16.75 1.88
N PRO A 327 2.95 -17.70 2.69
CA PRO A 327 2.45 -19.00 2.22
C PRO A 327 1.06 -19.01 1.58
N GLU A 328 0.40 -17.87 1.44
CA GLU A 328 -1.03 -17.78 1.11
C GLU A 328 -1.38 -18.16 -0.33
N TYR A 329 -0.39 -18.22 -1.23
CA TYR A 329 -0.59 -18.51 -2.64
C TYR A 329 0.45 -19.52 -3.16
N PRO A 330 0.11 -20.32 -4.19
CA PRO A 330 1.12 -21.08 -4.91
C PRO A 330 2.22 -20.16 -5.46
N LYS A 331 3.45 -20.66 -5.51
CA LYS A 331 4.53 -19.91 -6.15
C LYS A 331 4.35 -19.86 -7.67
N MET A 332 4.69 -18.72 -8.24
CA MET A 332 4.80 -18.57 -9.69
C MET A 332 6.16 -19.07 -10.19
N PRO A 333 6.32 -19.37 -11.47
CA PRO A 333 7.64 -19.69 -12.03
C PRO A 333 8.65 -18.60 -11.70
N GLY A 334 9.82 -19.00 -11.19
CA GLY A 334 10.90 -18.11 -10.79
C GLY A 334 10.77 -17.51 -9.39
N GLU A 335 9.64 -17.65 -8.70
CA GLU A 335 9.50 -17.21 -7.30
C GLU A 335 10.17 -18.20 -6.33
N PRO A 336 10.73 -17.69 -5.19
CA PRO A 336 11.24 -18.52 -4.12
C PRO A 336 10.14 -19.26 -3.35
N PRO A 337 10.49 -20.18 -2.44
CA PRO A 337 9.53 -20.87 -1.59
C PRO A 337 8.65 -19.92 -0.78
N ARG A 338 7.40 -20.30 -0.57
CA ARG A 338 6.44 -19.59 0.28
C ARG A 338 6.37 -20.26 1.64
N VAL A 339 6.81 -19.57 2.69
CA VAL A 339 6.99 -20.11 4.04
C VAL A 339 6.36 -19.22 5.09
N GLN A 340 5.73 -19.80 6.12
CA GLN A 340 5.20 -19.06 7.27
C GLN A 340 6.32 -18.27 7.97
N PRO A 341 6.07 -17.00 8.39
CA PRO A 341 7.09 -16.18 9.05
C PRO A 341 7.25 -16.48 10.55
N SER A 342 6.79 -17.61 11.03
CA SER A 342 6.94 -18.04 12.43
C SER A 342 7.49 -19.46 12.49
N LYS A 343 8.54 -19.66 13.27
CA LYS A 343 9.16 -20.97 13.52
C LYS A 343 8.18 -21.97 14.12
N LYS A 344 7.18 -21.51 14.86
CA LYS A 344 6.14 -22.35 15.46
C LYS A 344 5.26 -23.08 14.44
N VAL A 345 5.21 -22.60 13.20
CA VAL A 345 4.41 -23.18 12.11
C VAL A 345 5.25 -23.47 10.86
N ALA A 346 6.56 -23.23 10.90
CA ALA A 346 7.46 -23.42 9.75
C ALA A 346 7.52 -24.88 9.32
N GLU A 347 7.45 -25.81 10.26
CA GLU A 347 7.45 -27.27 10.03
C GLU A 347 6.27 -27.76 9.19
N HIS A 348 5.22 -26.96 9.08
CA HIS A 348 4.06 -27.24 8.23
C HIS A 348 4.28 -26.87 6.75
N TRP A 349 5.50 -26.43 6.39
CA TRP A 349 5.82 -25.95 5.05
C TRP A 349 7.18 -26.48 4.61
N ASP A 350 7.24 -27.09 3.42
CA ASP A 350 8.49 -27.56 2.85
C ASP A 350 9.33 -26.42 2.25
N ALA A 351 10.54 -26.73 1.82
CA ALA A 351 11.44 -25.76 1.18
C ALA A 351 10.89 -25.18 -0.12
N ASP A 352 9.94 -25.86 -0.79
CA ASP A 352 9.27 -25.41 -1.99
C ASP A 352 8.02 -24.56 -1.69
N GLY A 353 7.69 -24.38 -0.38
CA GLY A 353 6.56 -23.61 0.08
C GLY A 353 5.22 -24.34 -0.09
N ASN A 354 5.21 -25.65 -0.10
CA ASN A 354 4.01 -26.47 -0.05
C ASN A 354 3.71 -26.81 1.42
N ARG A 355 2.43 -26.88 1.75
CA ARG A 355 2.02 -27.32 3.08
C ARG A 355 2.32 -28.80 3.24
N VAL A 356 3.10 -29.15 4.24
CA VAL A 356 3.32 -30.53 4.66
C VAL A 356 2.13 -30.92 5.52
N GLU A 357 1.40 -31.96 5.12
CA GLU A 357 0.34 -32.54 5.96
C GLU A 357 0.97 -33.19 7.18
N GLY A 358 0.57 -32.72 8.37
CA GLY A 358 0.97 -33.31 9.63
C GLY A 358 0.11 -34.51 10.00
#